data_ff69356ec035c57c283e89d075eda8cb
#
_entry.id   ff69356ec035c57c283e89d075eda8cb
#
_cell.length_a   1.000
_cell.length_b   1.000
_cell.length_c   1.000
_cell.angle_alpha   90.00
_cell.angle_beta   90.00
_cell.angle_gamma   90.00
#
_symmetry.space_group_name_H-M   'P 1'
#
loop_
_entity.id
_entity.type
_entity.pdbx_description
1 polymer ?
#
loop_
_entity_poly.entity_id
_entity_poly.type
_entity_poly.pdbx_seq_one_letter_code
_entity_poly.pdbx_strand_id
1 'polypeptide(L)'
;MKKNFLFISVLVSLFIAGCSRDEIAPNEEDVGNGKANTSYIAVNLVSSDVTRARAASGYQDGEDYENKVTKVRFYFFTENGAATDVKLQGSTYVNYYDWPNVEQIGGTIDTDDIESKLKATIVISTKSGDKLPQMMAAVLNPTTNLGNESKSLDDLKAISKDYASDDFTKEGSFVMFNSVYGNKGAEVCAVPVKAENLCKEESEAKLHPVTIYVERSVAKVTVSLGGAVKLAGTDKLPLKDKKGNALTADGKQVYLTLEGWALTAETDNSRLVKKINPTWPSDWWNGTHRSFWAMNSSNAKNKYNKYADIPNAIDTVLYTNENAAKADGSDVAELAKTKVILKGFLCNEDGSRLTLVRHMGSHYADTYSEIPSENLPLLKASILAQLKANGYNYYYGNSTTRTQIGTDDLQIVIAKQLEEENSTSNCYVYAQLTEVAKKKTWYNSADQTVTETIKADTINEKLKNKNIIDWALVWKSGMTYYYYEIIHNGEGENATKGVVRNHVYKTNVTGIAGFGTPVYDPEQVIYPEKPDPNDHYIAAEVKILSWRIVNNDYTLDW
;
A
#
# COMPACT_ATOMS: atom_id res chain seq x y z
N MET A 1 -5.84 26.07 -67.99
CA MET A 1 -5.94 24.63 -68.23
C MET A 1 -6.70 23.98 -67.10
N LYS A 2 -7.95 23.61 -67.37
CA LYS A 2 -8.84 22.91 -66.42
C LYS A 2 -8.49 21.41 -66.45
N LYS A 3 -8.26 20.77 -65.30
CA LYS A 3 -8.23 19.33 -65.18
C LYS A 3 -9.37 18.91 -64.28
N ASN A 4 -10.34 18.26 -64.86
CA ASN A 4 -11.49 17.59 -64.23
C ASN A 4 -10.97 16.37 -63.47
N PHE A 5 -11.34 16.24 -62.20
CA PHE A 5 -11.23 14.99 -61.46
C PHE A 5 -12.59 14.31 -61.51
N LEU A 6 -12.60 13.14 -62.09
CA LEU A 6 -13.74 12.23 -62.23
C LEU A 6 -13.90 11.50 -60.91
N PHE A 7 -15.03 11.70 -60.22
CA PHE A 7 -15.42 10.89 -59.08
C PHE A 7 -16.00 9.55 -59.59
N ILE A 8 -15.28 8.46 -59.36
CA ILE A 8 -15.82 7.12 -59.53
C ILE A 8 -16.46 6.73 -58.20
N SER A 9 -17.79 6.76 -58.14
CA SER A 9 -18.58 6.19 -57.06
C SER A 9 -18.61 4.68 -57.26
N VAL A 10 -17.83 3.96 -56.44
CA VAL A 10 -18.00 2.51 -56.32
C VAL A 10 -19.17 2.26 -55.41
N LEU A 11 -20.24 1.81 -55.99
CA LEU A 11 -21.45 1.31 -55.34
C LEU A 11 -21.09 -0.06 -54.71
N VAL A 12 -20.75 -0.09 -53.43
CA VAL A 12 -20.64 -1.33 -52.66
C VAL A 12 -22.06 -1.78 -52.33
N SER A 13 -22.54 -2.74 -53.08
CA SER A 13 -23.79 -3.45 -52.77
C SER A 13 -23.62 -4.20 -51.45
N LEU A 14 -24.19 -3.66 -50.37
CA LEU A 14 -24.41 -4.42 -49.15
C LEU A 14 -25.37 -5.58 -49.49
N PHE A 15 -24.83 -6.77 -49.57
CA PHE A 15 -25.65 -7.95 -49.34
C PHE A 15 -25.98 -7.96 -47.84
N ILE A 16 -27.13 -7.41 -47.51
CA ILE A 16 -27.82 -7.69 -46.28
C ILE A 16 -28.34 -9.13 -46.46
N ALA A 17 -27.50 -10.11 -46.05
CA ALA A 17 -28.05 -11.40 -45.70
C ALA A 17 -28.89 -11.15 -44.46
N GLY A 18 -30.19 -10.99 -44.65
CA GLY A 18 -31.14 -11.00 -43.57
C GLY A 18 -31.06 -12.35 -42.87
N CYS A 19 -30.35 -12.38 -41.76
CA CYS A 19 -30.70 -13.34 -40.73
C CYS A 19 -32.11 -12.93 -40.29
N SER A 20 -33.08 -13.68 -40.71
CA SER A 20 -34.42 -13.63 -40.17
C SER A 20 -34.31 -13.61 -38.66
N ARG A 21 -34.91 -12.61 -38.04
CA ARG A 21 -35.34 -12.70 -36.66
C ARG A 21 -36.31 -13.89 -36.59
N ASP A 22 -35.76 -15.07 -36.47
CA ASP A 22 -36.50 -16.09 -35.77
C ASP A 22 -36.43 -15.68 -34.30
N GLU A 23 -37.45 -14.94 -33.88
CA GLU A 23 -37.91 -15.06 -32.50
C GLU A 23 -37.92 -16.56 -32.25
N ILE A 24 -37.04 -17.04 -31.33
CA ILE A 24 -37.15 -18.39 -30.82
C ILE A 24 -38.45 -18.39 -30.02
N ALA A 25 -39.55 -18.54 -30.74
CA ALA A 25 -40.79 -18.94 -30.14
C ALA A 25 -40.53 -20.28 -29.47
N PRO A 26 -40.87 -20.45 -28.18
CA PRO A 26 -40.75 -21.75 -27.54
C PRO A 26 -41.51 -22.75 -28.42
N ASN A 27 -40.83 -23.79 -28.87
CA ASN A 27 -41.49 -24.91 -29.53
C ASN A 27 -42.55 -25.45 -28.57
N GLU A 28 -43.81 -25.32 -28.91
CA GLU A 28 -44.97 -25.74 -28.09
C GLU A 28 -45.04 -27.26 -27.86
N GLU A 29 -44.07 -28.05 -28.32
CA GLU A 29 -44.08 -29.51 -28.18
C GLU A 29 -43.31 -30.09 -26.98
N ASP A 30 -42.74 -29.28 -26.09
CA ASP A 30 -41.97 -29.79 -24.92
C ASP A 30 -42.60 -29.45 -23.56
N VAL A 31 -43.91 -29.38 -23.49
CA VAL A 31 -44.67 -29.27 -22.25
C VAL A 31 -44.76 -30.63 -21.56
N GLY A 32 -43.67 -31.11 -20.94
CA GLY A 32 -43.78 -32.38 -20.22
C GLY A 32 -42.49 -32.93 -19.58
N ASN A 33 -41.31 -32.49 -20.00
CA ASN A 33 -40.05 -32.88 -19.37
C ASN A 33 -39.12 -31.67 -19.39
N GLY A 34 -38.88 -31.05 -18.25
CA GLY A 34 -38.04 -29.85 -18.10
C GLY A 34 -36.62 -29.98 -18.66
N LYS A 35 -36.50 -30.06 -19.98
CA LYS A 35 -35.22 -30.06 -20.67
C LYS A 35 -34.59 -28.67 -20.54
N ALA A 36 -33.37 -28.65 -20.03
CA ALA A 36 -32.58 -27.44 -19.98
C ALA A 36 -32.23 -26.96 -21.40
N ASN A 37 -32.35 -25.67 -21.66
CA ASN A 37 -31.83 -25.05 -22.88
C ASN A 37 -30.31 -24.94 -22.76
N THR A 38 -29.58 -25.60 -23.64
CA THR A 38 -28.10 -25.58 -23.65
C THR A 38 -27.59 -24.56 -24.64
N SER A 39 -26.67 -23.72 -24.24
CA SER A 39 -25.97 -22.78 -25.09
C SER A 39 -24.45 -22.80 -24.79
N TYR A 40 -23.67 -22.51 -25.81
CA TYR A 40 -22.20 -22.38 -25.69
C TYR A 40 -21.82 -20.90 -25.66
N ILE A 41 -20.92 -20.54 -24.76
CA ILE A 41 -20.32 -19.22 -24.71
C ILE A 41 -18.79 -19.38 -24.76
N ALA A 42 -18.13 -18.78 -25.74
CA ALA A 42 -16.69 -18.65 -25.74
C ALA A 42 -16.27 -17.35 -25.05
N VAL A 43 -15.24 -17.42 -24.25
CA VAL A 43 -14.74 -16.30 -23.47
C VAL A 43 -13.25 -16.13 -23.72
N ASN A 44 -12.84 -14.91 -24.04
CA ASN A 44 -11.45 -14.48 -24.02
C ASN A 44 -11.20 -13.68 -22.73
N LEU A 45 -10.32 -14.18 -21.88
CA LEU A 45 -9.82 -13.45 -20.71
C LEU A 45 -8.50 -12.78 -21.07
N VAL A 46 -8.38 -11.51 -20.80
CA VAL A 46 -7.23 -10.69 -21.16
C VAL A 46 -6.74 -9.96 -19.90
N SER A 47 -5.49 -10.10 -19.56
CA SER A 47 -4.93 -9.57 -18.32
C SER A 47 -4.46 -8.12 -18.41
N SER A 48 -4.67 -7.43 -19.50
CA SER A 48 -4.47 -5.98 -19.54
C SER A 48 -5.43 -5.32 -20.49
N ASP A 49 -5.62 -4.03 -20.34
CA ASP A 49 -6.64 -3.28 -21.04
C ASP A 49 -6.05 -2.47 -22.18
N VAL A 50 -6.49 -2.79 -23.40
CA VAL A 50 -6.14 -2.06 -24.61
C VAL A 50 -7.24 -1.09 -24.98
N THR A 51 -7.55 -0.12 -24.14
CA THR A 51 -8.26 1.05 -24.62
C THR A 51 -7.28 2.14 -25.05
N ARG A 52 -6.84 2.06 -26.32
CA ARG A 52 -6.29 3.15 -27.13
C ARG A 52 -5.51 4.24 -26.38
N ALA A 53 -4.44 3.93 -25.73
CA ALA A 53 -3.50 4.96 -25.36
C ALA A 53 -2.09 4.49 -25.59
N ARG A 54 -1.66 4.66 -26.79
CA ARG A 54 -0.28 4.87 -27.19
C ARG A 54 0.75 3.87 -26.70
N ALA A 55 1.28 3.20 -27.68
CA ALA A 55 2.54 2.50 -27.66
C ALA A 55 3.59 3.18 -26.79
N ALA A 56 4.40 2.34 -26.21
CA ALA A 56 5.68 2.60 -25.63
C ALA A 56 5.71 3.25 -24.25
N SER A 57 6.35 2.58 -23.35
CA SER A 57 6.90 3.00 -22.06
C SER A 57 5.97 3.02 -20.84
N GLY A 58 4.71 2.64 -20.95
CA GLY A 58 3.73 2.75 -19.89
C GLY A 58 3.35 1.47 -19.16
N TYR A 59 3.75 0.28 -19.62
CA TYR A 59 3.32 -1.01 -19.06
C TYR A 59 4.51 -1.90 -18.76
N GLN A 60 4.36 -2.74 -17.76
CA GLN A 60 5.30 -3.81 -17.44
C GLN A 60 4.53 -5.10 -17.26
N ASP A 61 4.98 -6.15 -17.94
CA ASP A 61 4.47 -7.49 -17.74
C ASP A 61 4.68 -7.93 -16.29
N GLY A 62 3.72 -8.66 -15.73
CA GLY A 62 3.91 -9.34 -14.47
C GLY A 62 4.90 -10.48 -14.62
N GLU A 63 5.50 -10.88 -13.52
CA GLU A 63 6.30 -12.09 -13.49
C GLU A 63 5.43 -13.33 -13.75
N ASP A 64 6.00 -14.40 -14.26
CA ASP A 64 5.26 -15.62 -14.61
C ASP A 64 4.39 -16.12 -13.45
N TYR A 65 4.90 -16.07 -12.21
CA TYR A 65 4.16 -16.48 -11.02
C TYR A 65 2.98 -15.56 -10.69
N GLU A 66 3.04 -14.27 -11.05
CA GLU A 66 1.96 -13.28 -10.87
C GLU A 66 0.85 -13.47 -11.91
N ASN A 67 1.22 -14.00 -13.09
CA ASN A 67 0.33 -14.20 -14.22
C ASN A 67 -0.37 -15.56 -14.20
N LYS A 68 0.11 -16.50 -13.40
CA LYS A 68 -0.40 -17.86 -13.39
C LYS A 68 -1.85 -17.93 -12.90
N VAL A 69 -2.72 -18.44 -13.75
CA VAL A 69 -4.12 -18.70 -13.45
C VAL A 69 -4.36 -20.19 -13.36
N THR A 70 -4.87 -20.65 -12.23
CA THR A 70 -5.16 -22.07 -11.97
C THR A 70 -6.64 -22.40 -12.05
N LYS A 71 -7.49 -21.44 -11.74
CA LYS A 71 -8.95 -21.59 -11.72
C LYS A 71 -9.62 -20.30 -12.19
N VAL A 72 -10.75 -20.43 -12.84
CA VAL A 72 -11.63 -19.31 -13.17
C VAL A 72 -13.04 -19.65 -12.77
N ARG A 73 -13.72 -18.72 -12.10
CA ARG A 73 -15.17 -18.78 -11.87
C ARG A 73 -15.84 -17.66 -12.66
N PHE A 74 -16.74 -18.04 -13.57
CA PHE A 74 -17.57 -17.11 -14.30
C PHE A 74 -18.91 -16.96 -13.59
N TYR A 75 -19.39 -15.73 -13.45
CA TYR A 75 -20.72 -15.39 -12.93
C TYR A 75 -21.58 -14.78 -14.01
N PHE A 76 -22.87 -15.08 -13.97
CA PHE A 76 -23.84 -14.65 -14.96
C PHE A 76 -24.98 -13.87 -14.31
N PHE A 77 -25.40 -12.79 -14.97
CA PHE A 77 -26.36 -11.85 -14.43
C PHE A 77 -27.37 -11.40 -15.47
N THR A 78 -28.51 -10.90 -15.00
CA THR A 78 -29.41 -10.06 -15.76
C THR A 78 -28.77 -8.70 -16.03
N GLU A 79 -29.36 -7.87 -16.87
CA GLU A 79 -28.94 -6.49 -17.14
C GLU A 79 -28.82 -5.64 -15.86
N ASN A 80 -29.65 -5.93 -14.85
CA ASN A 80 -29.65 -5.22 -13.57
C ASN A 80 -28.72 -5.85 -12.50
N GLY A 81 -27.88 -6.82 -12.87
CA GLY A 81 -26.93 -7.44 -11.95
C GLY A 81 -27.51 -8.51 -11.03
N ALA A 82 -28.79 -8.88 -11.17
CA ALA A 82 -29.34 -10.01 -10.45
C ALA A 82 -28.78 -11.34 -11.00
N ALA A 83 -28.67 -12.35 -10.14
CA ALA A 83 -28.15 -13.66 -10.54
C ALA A 83 -29.04 -14.29 -11.64
N THR A 84 -28.40 -14.84 -12.67
CA THR A 84 -29.06 -15.63 -13.71
C THR A 84 -28.51 -17.04 -13.67
N ASP A 85 -29.33 -17.99 -13.25
CA ASP A 85 -28.95 -19.39 -13.13
C ASP A 85 -28.63 -20.04 -14.49
N VAL A 86 -27.45 -20.62 -14.61
CA VAL A 86 -26.91 -21.14 -15.88
C VAL A 86 -26.39 -22.57 -15.78
N LYS A 87 -26.37 -23.15 -14.60
CA LYS A 87 -25.82 -24.49 -14.41
C LYS A 87 -26.56 -25.22 -13.29
N LEU A 88 -26.95 -26.47 -13.55
CA LEU A 88 -27.44 -27.37 -12.51
C LEU A 88 -26.26 -27.95 -11.71
N GLN A 89 -26.25 -27.72 -10.40
CA GLN A 89 -25.29 -28.29 -9.47
C GLN A 89 -26.02 -29.13 -8.40
N GLY A 90 -25.91 -30.44 -8.51
CA GLY A 90 -26.76 -31.35 -7.73
C GLY A 90 -28.23 -31.17 -8.09
N SER A 91 -29.06 -30.70 -7.16
CA SER A 91 -30.48 -30.39 -7.37
C SER A 91 -30.80 -28.90 -7.50
N THR A 92 -29.78 -28.03 -7.40
CA THR A 92 -29.94 -26.58 -7.39
C THR A 92 -29.30 -25.96 -8.62
N TYR A 93 -29.99 -25.02 -9.26
CA TYR A 93 -29.36 -24.20 -10.28
C TYR A 93 -28.57 -23.06 -9.67
N VAL A 94 -27.42 -22.75 -10.27
CA VAL A 94 -26.52 -21.69 -9.84
C VAL A 94 -26.13 -20.78 -11.00
N ASN A 95 -25.78 -19.52 -10.69
CA ASN A 95 -25.38 -18.53 -11.68
C ASN A 95 -23.88 -18.47 -11.93
N TYR A 96 -23.15 -19.53 -11.59
CA TYR A 96 -21.72 -19.56 -11.84
C TYR A 96 -21.26 -20.85 -12.53
N TYR A 97 -20.13 -20.74 -13.20
CA TYR A 97 -19.43 -21.86 -13.83
C TYR A 97 -17.97 -21.86 -13.41
N ASP A 98 -17.52 -22.96 -12.78
CA ASP A 98 -16.10 -23.15 -12.45
C ASP A 98 -15.37 -23.82 -13.61
N TRP A 99 -14.28 -23.22 -14.03
CA TRP A 99 -13.38 -23.75 -15.04
C TRP A 99 -12.07 -24.17 -14.37
N PRO A 100 -11.88 -25.46 -14.09
CA PRO A 100 -10.78 -25.94 -13.24
C PRO A 100 -9.47 -26.20 -13.99
N ASN A 101 -9.50 -26.38 -15.30
CA ASN A 101 -8.33 -26.75 -16.11
C ASN A 101 -8.00 -25.61 -17.07
N VAL A 102 -7.38 -24.58 -16.51
CA VAL A 102 -6.97 -23.42 -17.30
C VAL A 102 -5.65 -23.71 -17.99
N GLU A 103 -5.69 -23.90 -19.31
CA GLU A 103 -4.49 -23.87 -20.14
C GLU A 103 -4.19 -22.41 -20.51
N GLN A 104 -3.07 -21.90 -20.02
CA GLN A 104 -2.53 -20.65 -20.49
C GLN A 104 -2.03 -20.83 -21.92
N ILE A 105 -2.66 -20.16 -22.87
CA ILE A 105 -2.13 -20.10 -24.22
C ILE A 105 -1.01 -19.06 -24.21
N GLY A 106 0.22 -19.55 -23.94
CA GLY A 106 1.42 -18.78 -24.13
C GLY A 106 1.59 -18.47 -25.62
N GLY A 107 1.79 -17.24 -25.95
CA GLY A 107 2.13 -16.77 -27.29
C GLY A 107 2.49 -15.31 -27.21
N THR A 108 3.46 -14.88 -28.00
CA THR A 108 3.71 -13.47 -28.29
C THR A 108 2.41 -12.88 -28.81
N ILE A 109 1.76 -12.12 -27.94
CA ILE A 109 0.57 -11.38 -28.30
C ILE A 109 1.09 -10.13 -29.03
N ASP A 110 0.67 -9.98 -30.25
CA ASP A 110 1.15 -8.97 -31.21
C ASP A 110 0.72 -7.54 -30.88
N THR A 111 0.44 -7.28 -29.60
CA THR A 111 0.08 -5.94 -29.09
C THR A 111 0.76 -5.72 -27.75
N ASP A 112 1.49 -4.63 -27.64
CA ASP A 112 2.34 -4.23 -26.51
C ASP A 112 1.63 -4.13 -25.14
N ASP A 113 0.31 -4.44 -25.07
CA ASP A 113 -0.54 -4.13 -23.93
C ASP A 113 -1.19 -5.36 -23.27
N ILE A 114 -0.98 -6.58 -23.78
CA ILE A 114 -1.62 -7.81 -23.28
C ILE A 114 -0.58 -8.80 -22.78
N GLU A 115 -0.52 -9.02 -21.45
CA GLU A 115 0.42 -9.97 -20.84
C GLU A 115 0.07 -11.43 -21.10
N SER A 116 -1.21 -11.77 -21.00
CA SER A 116 -1.66 -13.14 -21.19
C SER A 116 -3.09 -13.20 -21.69
N LYS A 117 -3.39 -14.22 -22.47
CA LYS A 117 -4.71 -14.47 -23.01
C LYS A 117 -5.15 -15.89 -22.69
N LEU A 118 -6.27 -16.01 -22.01
CA LEU A 118 -6.92 -17.29 -21.75
C LEU A 118 -8.17 -17.40 -22.61
N LYS A 119 -8.39 -18.58 -23.17
CA LYS A 119 -9.60 -18.87 -23.93
C LYS A 119 -10.37 -19.98 -23.25
N ALA A 120 -11.62 -19.74 -22.95
CA ALA A 120 -12.54 -20.73 -22.41
C ALA A 120 -13.72 -20.92 -23.37
N THR A 121 -14.24 -22.13 -23.43
CA THR A 121 -15.58 -22.38 -23.96
C THR A 121 -16.42 -22.98 -22.84
N ILE A 122 -17.53 -22.36 -22.54
CA ILE A 122 -18.38 -22.68 -21.41
C ILE A 122 -19.70 -23.20 -21.96
N VAL A 123 -20.23 -24.26 -21.37
CA VAL A 123 -21.58 -24.77 -21.66
C VAL A 123 -22.50 -24.30 -20.55
N ILE A 124 -23.47 -23.50 -20.86
CA ILE A 124 -24.53 -23.08 -19.94
C ILE A 124 -25.82 -23.83 -20.20
N SER A 125 -26.56 -24.09 -19.15
CA SER A 125 -27.87 -24.73 -19.18
C SER A 125 -28.83 -23.95 -18.30
N THR A 126 -29.83 -23.32 -18.89
CA THR A 126 -30.90 -22.61 -18.17
C THR A 126 -32.14 -23.48 -18.07
N LYS A 127 -32.99 -23.27 -17.07
CA LYS A 127 -34.31 -23.90 -17.03
C LYS A 127 -35.14 -23.42 -18.21
N SER A 128 -36.03 -24.27 -18.67
CA SER A 128 -37.02 -23.90 -19.69
C SER A 128 -37.83 -22.70 -19.19
N GLY A 129 -37.88 -21.64 -19.99
CA GLY A 129 -38.61 -20.40 -19.69
C GLY A 129 -37.80 -19.35 -18.88
N ASP A 130 -36.62 -19.68 -18.40
CA ASP A 130 -35.75 -18.70 -17.75
C ASP A 130 -35.05 -17.80 -18.80
N LYS A 131 -34.78 -16.55 -18.37
CA LYS A 131 -34.07 -15.62 -19.24
C LYS A 131 -32.60 -16.03 -19.38
N LEU A 132 -32.07 -15.88 -20.59
CA LEU A 132 -30.63 -16.04 -20.84
C LEU A 132 -29.83 -14.93 -20.16
N PRO A 133 -28.55 -15.20 -19.77
CA PRO A 133 -27.71 -14.20 -19.15
C PRO A 133 -27.46 -13.03 -20.09
N GLN A 134 -27.45 -11.82 -19.52
CA GLN A 134 -27.22 -10.56 -20.24
C GLN A 134 -25.88 -9.91 -19.88
N MET A 135 -25.31 -10.29 -18.75
CA MET A 135 -23.98 -9.85 -18.33
C MET A 135 -23.20 -11.00 -17.70
N MET A 136 -21.88 -10.91 -17.76
CA MET A 136 -20.99 -11.84 -17.07
C MET A 136 -19.78 -11.15 -16.46
N ALA A 137 -19.23 -11.80 -15.44
CA ALA A 137 -17.97 -11.44 -14.83
C ALA A 137 -17.10 -12.68 -14.59
N ALA A 138 -15.79 -12.49 -14.47
CA ALA A 138 -14.84 -13.54 -14.17
C ALA A 138 -14.05 -13.24 -12.90
N VAL A 139 -13.89 -14.23 -12.05
CA VAL A 139 -12.95 -14.23 -10.92
C VAL A 139 -11.88 -15.25 -11.22
N LEU A 140 -10.65 -14.81 -11.37
CA LEU A 140 -9.49 -15.68 -11.57
C LEU A 140 -8.86 -15.99 -10.21
N ASN A 141 -8.37 -17.21 -10.06
CA ASN A 141 -7.86 -17.72 -8.79
C ASN A 141 -8.81 -17.43 -7.62
N PRO A 142 -10.09 -17.86 -7.70
CA PRO A 142 -11.13 -17.51 -6.77
C PRO A 142 -10.81 -17.94 -5.34
N THR A 143 -11.22 -17.11 -4.38
CA THR A 143 -11.07 -17.38 -2.94
C THR A 143 -12.17 -18.31 -2.43
N THR A 144 -11.94 -18.90 -1.26
CA THR A 144 -12.96 -19.70 -0.55
C THR A 144 -14.20 -18.90 -0.13
N ASN A 145 -14.11 -17.55 -0.13
CA ASN A 145 -15.22 -16.66 0.26
C ASN A 145 -16.34 -16.60 -0.78
N LEU A 146 -16.13 -17.15 -1.96
CA LEU A 146 -17.15 -17.12 -3.00
C LEU A 146 -18.31 -18.09 -2.75
N GLY A 147 -18.10 -19.10 -1.89
CA GLY A 147 -19.14 -20.10 -1.58
C GLY A 147 -19.58 -20.93 -2.79
N ASN A 148 -20.68 -21.65 -2.62
CA ASN A 148 -21.28 -22.50 -3.63
C ASN A 148 -22.76 -22.14 -3.92
N GLU A 149 -23.14 -20.92 -3.59
CA GLU A 149 -24.47 -20.35 -3.85
C GLU A 149 -24.40 -19.32 -4.99
N SER A 150 -25.53 -19.09 -5.63
CA SER A 150 -25.70 -17.99 -6.59
C SER A 150 -25.45 -16.65 -5.92
N LYS A 151 -24.80 -15.73 -6.62
CA LYS A 151 -24.49 -14.38 -6.14
C LYS A 151 -24.91 -13.33 -7.17
N SER A 152 -25.56 -12.29 -6.71
CA SER A 152 -25.76 -11.08 -7.50
C SER A 152 -24.44 -10.33 -7.70
N LEU A 153 -24.44 -9.37 -8.61
CA LEU A 153 -23.29 -8.48 -8.80
C LEU A 153 -23.01 -7.65 -7.54
N ASP A 154 -24.04 -7.26 -6.81
CA ASP A 154 -23.90 -6.51 -5.56
C ASP A 154 -23.34 -7.37 -4.42
N ASP A 155 -23.67 -8.67 -4.39
CA ASP A 155 -23.02 -9.61 -3.47
C ASP A 155 -21.51 -9.68 -3.74
N LEU A 156 -21.08 -9.70 -5.00
CA LEU A 156 -19.65 -9.67 -5.35
C LEU A 156 -18.99 -8.35 -4.98
N LYS A 157 -19.67 -7.21 -5.15
CA LYS A 157 -19.17 -5.89 -4.73
C LYS A 157 -19.00 -5.76 -3.22
N ALA A 158 -19.78 -6.52 -2.44
CA ALA A 158 -19.68 -6.52 -0.98
C ALA A 158 -18.49 -7.32 -0.43
N ILE A 159 -17.89 -8.20 -1.26
CA ILE A 159 -16.75 -9.02 -0.84
C ILE A 159 -15.50 -8.15 -0.69
N SER A 160 -14.85 -8.26 0.46
CA SER A 160 -13.51 -7.70 0.70
C SER A 160 -12.64 -8.69 1.44
N LYS A 161 -11.33 -8.67 1.18
CA LYS A 161 -10.34 -9.55 1.81
C LYS A 161 -8.95 -8.95 1.74
N ASP A 162 -8.06 -9.42 2.59
CA ASP A 162 -6.62 -9.13 2.52
C ASP A 162 -6.00 -9.90 1.35
N TYR A 163 -6.10 -9.31 0.14
CA TYR A 163 -5.50 -9.90 -1.06
C TYR A 163 -3.98 -9.71 -1.14
N ALA A 164 -3.42 -8.89 -0.26
CA ALA A 164 -1.97 -8.68 -0.17
C ALA A 164 -1.27 -9.70 0.76
N SER A 165 -2.01 -10.55 1.46
CA SER A 165 -1.43 -11.57 2.32
C SER A 165 -0.70 -12.65 1.51
N ASP A 166 0.21 -13.37 2.16
CA ASP A 166 1.01 -14.44 1.57
C ASP A 166 0.17 -15.56 0.91
N ASP A 167 -1.09 -15.73 1.35
CA ASP A 167 -2.00 -16.70 0.73
C ASP A 167 -2.36 -16.34 -0.71
N PHE A 168 -2.34 -15.05 -1.05
CA PHE A 168 -2.78 -14.52 -2.34
C PHE A 168 -1.68 -13.89 -3.19
N THR A 169 -0.44 -13.86 -2.70
CA THR A 169 0.70 -13.25 -3.40
C THR A 169 1.76 -14.27 -3.81
N LYS A 170 1.35 -15.53 -3.93
CA LYS A 170 2.17 -16.64 -4.43
C LYS A 170 1.66 -17.15 -5.78
N GLU A 171 2.48 -17.95 -6.43
CA GLU A 171 2.18 -18.53 -7.76
C GLU A 171 0.78 -19.15 -7.83
N GLY A 172 -0.01 -18.72 -8.81
CA GLY A 172 -1.36 -19.23 -9.07
C GLY A 172 -2.40 -18.83 -8.02
N SER A 173 -2.11 -17.83 -7.19
CA SER A 173 -3.02 -17.38 -6.11
C SER A 173 -3.47 -15.92 -6.26
N PHE A 174 -2.85 -15.15 -7.13
CA PHE A 174 -3.26 -13.75 -7.36
C PHE A 174 -4.70 -13.69 -7.82
N VAL A 175 -5.55 -13.13 -6.97
CA VAL A 175 -6.97 -12.94 -7.31
C VAL A 175 -7.09 -11.81 -8.30
N MET A 176 -7.83 -12.07 -9.39
CA MET A 176 -8.15 -11.05 -10.41
C MET A 176 -9.66 -11.00 -10.64
N PHE A 177 -10.13 -9.83 -10.96
CA PHE A 177 -11.54 -9.58 -11.31
C PHE A 177 -11.62 -8.72 -12.57
N ASN A 178 -12.80 -8.63 -13.17
CA ASN A 178 -13.05 -7.72 -14.27
C ASN A 178 -12.50 -6.32 -13.96
N SER A 179 -11.80 -5.73 -14.90
CA SER A 179 -11.45 -4.31 -14.83
C SER A 179 -12.71 -3.46 -14.74
N VAL A 180 -12.66 -2.41 -13.94
CA VAL A 180 -13.81 -1.53 -13.70
C VAL A 180 -13.65 -0.25 -14.50
N TYR A 181 -14.71 0.14 -15.20
CA TYR A 181 -14.75 1.31 -16.08
C TYR A 181 -15.75 2.35 -15.56
N GLY A 182 -15.42 3.62 -15.77
CA GLY A 182 -16.41 4.68 -15.84
C GLY A 182 -17.02 4.69 -17.24
N ASN A 183 -18.34 4.70 -17.35
CA ASN A 183 -19.02 4.79 -18.63
C ASN A 183 -20.27 5.66 -18.49
N LYS A 184 -20.24 6.85 -19.08
CA LYS A 184 -21.39 7.79 -19.10
C LYS A 184 -22.00 8.03 -17.71
N GLY A 185 -21.13 8.23 -16.71
CA GLY A 185 -21.55 8.48 -15.34
C GLY A 185 -21.88 7.23 -14.51
N ALA A 186 -21.71 6.03 -15.06
CA ALA A 186 -21.95 4.76 -14.38
C ALA A 186 -20.67 3.94 -14.21
N GLU A 187 -20.60 3.16 -13.14
CA GLU A 187 -19.55 2.17 -12.90
C GLU A 187 -19.92 0.86 -13.60
N VAL A 188 -19.07 0.38 -14.49
CA VAL A 188 -19.25 -0.88 -15.22
C VAL A 188 -18.16 -1.87 -14.79
N CYS A 189 -18.57 -2.98 -14.18
CA CYS A 189 -17.70 -4.04 -13.68
C CYS A 189 -18.07 -5.45 -14.19
N ALA A 190 -19.06 -5.55 -15.06
CA ALA A 190 -19.43 -6.78 -15.77
C ALA A 190 -19.56 -6.47 -17.26
N VAL A 191 -19.30 -7.45 -18.10
CA VAL A 191 -19.38 -7.31 -19.56
C VAL A 191 -20.72 -7.81 -20.09
N PRO A 192 -21.29 -7.17 -21.12
CA PRO A 192 -22.53 -7.63 -21.71
C PRO A 192 -22.35 -8.96 -22.45
N VAL A 193 -23.31 -9.85 -22.31
CA VAL A 193 -23.49 -11.06 -23.12
C VAL A 193 -24.58 -10.76 -24.15
N LYS A 194 -24.19 -10.71 -25.39
CA LYS A 194 -25.10 -10.44 -26.50
C LYS A 194 -25.68 -11.73 -27.08
N ALA A 195 -26.76 -11.65 -27.82
CA ALA A 195 -27.36 -12.80 -28.49
C ALA A 195 -26.38 -13.56 -29.39
N GLU A 196 -25.46 -12.85 -30.05
CA GLU A 196 -24.41 -13.44 -30.90
C GLU A 196 -23.35 -14.25 -30.12
N ASN A 197 -23.25 -14.06 -28.82
CA ASN A 197 -22.33 -14.82 -27.95
C ASN A 197 -22.95 -16.14 -27.45
N LEU A 198 -24.27 -16.31 -27.60
CA LEU A 198 -25.04 -17.45 -27.12
C LEU A 198 -25.34 -18.38 -28.28
N CYS A 199 -24.49 -19.34 -28.55
CA CYS A 199 -24.56 -20.19 -29.73
C CYS A 199 -25.04 -21.60 -29.37
N LYS A 200 -25.61 -22.30 -30.30
CA LYS A 200 -26.02 -23.72 -30.16
C LYS A 200 -24.84 -24.67 -30.37
N GLU A 201 -23.83 -24.23 -31.10
CA GLU A 201 -22.64 -25.01 -31.42
C GLU A 201 -21.38 -24.37 -30.85
N GLU A 202 -20.46 -25.19 -30.35
CA GLU A 202 -19.18 -24.72 -29.78
C GLU A 202 -18.32 -23.99 -30.81
N SER A 203 -18.29 -24.47 -32.05
CA SER A 203 -17.54 -23.88 -33.15
C SER A 203 -18.01 -22.46 -33.48
N GLU A 204 -19.30 -22.20 -33.41
CA GLU A 204 -19.90 -20.90 -33.63
C GLU A 204 -19.60 -19.96 -32.47
N ALA A 205 -19.70 -20.43 -31.22
CA ALA A 205 -19.36 -19.64 -30.06
C ALA A 205 -17.92 -19.12 -30.11
N LYS A 206 -16.97 -19.91 -30.58
CA LYS A 206 -15.56 -19.52 -30.74
C LYS A 206 -15.34 -18.39 -31.74
N LEU A 207 -16.28 -18.15 -32.67
CA LEU A 207 -16.25 -17.03 -33.61
C LEU A 207 -16.76 -15.72 -32.98
N HIS A 208 -17.55 -15.82 -31.92
CA HIS A 208 -18.19 -14.69 -31.23
C HIS A 208 -17.90 -14.68 -29.74
N PRO A 209 -16.62 -14.63 -29.33
CA PRO A 209 -16.25 -14.68 -27.90
C PRO A 209 -16.64 -13.40 -27.17
N VAL A 210 -17.02 -13.55 -25.89
CA VAL A 210 -17.08 -12.43 -24.96
C VAL A 210 -15.65 -12.13 -24.50
N THR A 211 -15.21 -10.89 -24.62
CA THR A 211 -13.90 -10.48 -24.14
C THR A 211 -14.01 -9.80 -22.78
N ILE A 212 -13.29 -10.32 -21.80
CA ILE A 212 -13.24 -9.80 -20.42
C ILE A 212 -11.81 -9.39 -20.11
N TYR A 213 -11.63 -8.12 -19.81
CA TYR A 213 -10.37 -7.61 -19.27
C TYR A 213 -10.36 -7.75 -17.75
N VAL A 214 -9.28 -8.25 -17.20
CA VAL A 214 -9.14 -8.49 -15.77
C VAL A 214 -7.96 -7.72 -15.19
N GLU A 215 -8.05 -7.41 -13.90
CA GLU A 215 -7.02 -6.73 -13.13
C GLU A 215 -6.78 -7.44 -11.81
N ARG A 216 -5.53 -7.43 -11.34
CA ARG A 216 -5.14 -8.01 -10.05
C ARG A 216 -5.71 -7.18 -8.90
N SER A 217 -6.07 -7.84 -7.81
CA SER A 217 -6.68 -7.20 -6.64
C SER A 217 -5.68 -6.54 -5.69
N VAL A 218 -4.41 -6.44 -6.08
CA VAL A 218 -3.31 -5.85 -5.30
C VAL A 218 -2.49 -4.85 -6.10
N ALA A 219 -1.79 -3.97 -5.42
CA ALA A 219 -0.70 -3.15 -5.95
C ALA A 219 0.66 -3.82 -5.66
N LYS A 220 1.64 -3.58 -6.52
CA LYS A 220 3.03 -4.06 -6.38
C LYS A 220 3.93 -2.86 -6.10
N VAL A 221 4.81 -2.98 -5.11
CA VAL A 221 5.80 -1.93 -4.78
C VAL A 221 7.19 -2.53 -4.79
N THR A 222 8.12 -1.83 -5.39
CA THR A 222 9.55 -2.19 -5.39
C THR A 222 10.38 -0.98 -5.00
N VAL A 223 11.46 -1.21 -4.27
CA VAL A 223 12.43 -0.19 -3.89
C VAL A 223 13.77 -0.57 -4.47
N SER A 224 14.44 0.39 -5.09
CA SER A 224 15.82 0.27 -5.55
C SER A 224 16.66 1.42 -5.01
N LEU A 225 17.95 1.17 -4.81
CA LEU A 225 18.91 2.20 -4.42
C LEU A 225 19.70 2.63 -5.66
N GLY A 226 19.63 3.92 -6.01
CA GLY A 226 20.29 4.47 -7.19
C GLY A 226 21.41 5.45 -6.86
N GLY A 227 22.23 5.74 -7.83
CA GLY A 227 23.17 6.85 -7.84
C GLY A 227 24.03 7.00 -6.58
N ALA A 228 23.86 8.12 -5.89
CA ALA A 228 24.65 8.49 -4.72
C ALA A 228 24.38 7.64 -3.46
N VAL A 229 23.28 6.90 -3.42
CA VAL A 229 22.93 6.04 -2.25
C VAL A 229 23.52 4.65 -2.39
N LYS A 230 23.72 4.17 -3.62
CA LYS A 230 24.40 2.91 -3.91
C LYS A 230 25.88 3.16 -4.14
N LEU A 231 26.65 3.16 -3.08
CA LEU A 231 28.09 3.31 -3.20
C LEU A 231 28.72 1.97 -3.61
N ALA A 232 29.41 1.94 -4.74
CA ALA A 232 30.13 0.77 -5.20
C ALA A 232 31.18 0.33 -4.17
N GLY A 233 30.98 -0.86 -3.56
CA GLY A 233 31.95 -1.47 -2.67
C GLY A 233 31.91 -1.02 -1.20
N THR A 234 30.94 -0.21 -0.79
CA THR A 234 30.73 0.17 0.61
C THR A 234 29.26 0.01 1.00
N ASP A 235 29.01 -0.59 2.16
CA ASP A 235 27.66 -0.72 2.71
C ASP A 235 27.24 0.51 3.53
N LYS A 236 28.04 1.60 3.49
CA LYS A 236 27.89 2.80 4.31
C LYS A 236 27.83 4.06 3.48
N LEU A 237 26.86 4.90 3.76
CA LEU A 237 26.67 6.22 3.15
C LEU A 237 27.15 7.31 4.12
N PRO A 238 28.15 8.15 3.79
CA PRO A 238 28.48 9.30 4.60
C PRO A 238 27.33 10.31 4.57
N LEU A 239 26.74 10.58 5.73
CA LEU A 239 25.59 11.47 5.82
C LEU A 239 25.97 12.93 5.64
N LYS A 240 25.10 13.65 4.96
CA LYS A 240 25.22 15.09 4.69
C LYS A 240 23.90 15.78 5.00
N ASP A 241 23.98 17.09 5.26
CA ASP A 241 22.80 17.94 5.28
C ASP A 241 22.33 18.27 3.85
N LYS A 242 21.20 18.97 3.70
CA LYS A 242 20.66 19.44 2.41
C LYS A 242 21.67 20.31 1.60
N LYS A 243 22.59 20.98 2.27
CA LYS A 243 23.58 21.85 1.63
C LYS A 243 24.84 21.09 1.22
N GLY A 244 24.89 19.77 1.49
CA GLY A 244 26.02 18.92 1.20
C GLY A 244 27.13 18.95 2.27
N ASN A 245 26.92 19.60 3.40
CA ASN A 245 27.88 19.59 4.50
C ASN A 245 27.85 18.24 5.24
N ALA A 246 29.01 17.78 5.69
CA ALA A 246 29.13 16.55 6.45
C ALA A 246 28.34 16.64 7.77
N LEU A 247 27.54 15.62 8.07
CA LEU A 247 26.90 15.48 9.37
C LEU A 247 27.85 14.76 10.33
N THR A 248 28.12 15.40 11.47
CA THR A 248 29.10 14.92 12.45
C THR A 248 28.48 14.78 13.83
N ALA A 249 29.04 13.87 14.64
CA ALA A 249 28.85 13.78 16.06
C ALA A 249 30.23 13.84 16.71
N ASP A 250 30.44 14.74 17.69
CA ASP A 250 31.73 15.00 18.33
C ASP A 250 32.85 15.23 17.30
N GLY A 251 32.54 15.93 16.20
CA GLY A 251 33.50 16.26 15.14
C GLY A 251 33.85 15.10 14.18
N LYS A 252 33.27 13.92 14.36
CA LYS A 252 33.47 12.75 13.48
C LYS A 252 32.31 12.59 12.52
N GLN A 253 32.59 12.24 11.25
CA GLN A 253 31.60 11.94 10.24
C GLN A 253 30.69 10.79 10.70
N VAL A 254 29.37 10.99 10.55
CA VAL A 254 28.38 9.93 10.78
C VAL A 254 28.03 9.28 9.44
N TYR A 255 27.90 7.97 9.45
CA TYR A 255 27.53 7.15 8.31
C TYR A 255 26.17 6.50 8.56
N LEU A 256 25.51 6.10 7.47
CA LEU A 256 24.25 5.34 7.45
C LEU A 256 24.47 4.01 6.76
N THR A 257 24.01 2.93 7.37
CA THR A 257 23.80 1.65 6.71
C THR A 257 22.30 1.42 6.56
N LEU A 258 21.86 1.15 5.33
CA LEU A 258 20.47 0.75 5.07
C LEU A 258 20.35 -0.76 5.23
N GLU A 259 19.37 -1.21 6.01
CA GLU A 259 19.14 -2.64 6.29
C GLU A 259 17.99 -3.21 5.48
N GLY A 260 16.91 -2.44 5.27
CA GLY A 260 15.73 -2.94 4.59
C GLY A 260 14.62 -1.90 4.48
N TRP A 261 13.47 -2.37 4.03
CA TRP A 261 12.31 -1.51 3.86
C TRP A 261 10.99 -2.26 4.08
N ALA A 262 9.93 -1.50 4.32
CA ALA A 262 8.56 -1.98 4.41
C ALA A 262 7.59 -0.91 3.92
N LEU A 263 6.35 -1.30 3.75
CA LEU A 263 5.23 -0.38 3.61
C LEU A 263 4.65 -0.07 4.99
N THR A 264 4.03 1.08 5.14
CA THR A 264 3.28 1.46 6.34
C THR A 264 1.99 2.16 5.95
N ALA A 265 1.04 2.21 6.87
CA ALA A 265 -0.31 2.68 6.62
C ALA A 265 -1.00 1.86 5.51
N GLU A 266 -0.83 0.53 5.58
CA GLU A 266 -1.50 -0.41 4.70
C GLU A 266 -2.91 -0.70 5.21
N THR A 267 -3.85 -0.82 4.29
CA THR A 267 -5.21 -1.26 4.63
C THR A 267 -5.26 -2.77 4.84
N ASP A 268 -6.12 -3.22 5.75
CA ASP A 268 -6.27 -4.65 6.05
C ASP A 268 -6.93 -5.44 4.93
N ASN A 269 -7.71 -4.78 4.06
CA ASN A 269 -8.49 -5.46 3.02
C ASN A 269 -8.64 -4.59 1.77
N SER A 270 -8.78 -5.25 0.62
CA SER A 270 -9.30 -4.68 -0.62
C SER A 270 -10.63 -5.31 -1.01
N ARG A 271 -11.44 -4.60 -1.78
CA ARG A 271 -12.68 -5.14 -2.38
C ARG A 271 -12.33 -6.16 -3.46
N LEU A 272 -13.18 -7.17 -3.65
CA LEU A 272 -13.08 -8.04 -4.84
C LEU A 272 -13.32 -7.22 -6.11
N VAL A 273 -14.43 -6.49 -6.16
CA VAL A 273 -14.77 -5.57 -7.25
C VAL A 273 -14.28 -4.18 -6.89
N LYS A 274 -13.39 -3.60 -7.67
CA LYS A 274 -12.92 -2.23 -7.45
C LYS A 274 -14.09 -1.27 -7.48
N LYS A 275 -14.10 -0.31 -6.55
CA LYS A 275 -15.08 0.77 -6.52
C LYS A 275 -14.41 2.05 -6.97
N ILE A 276 -15.00 2.73 -7.96
CA ILE A 276 -14.46 3.98 -8.49
C ILE A 276 -14.72 5.11 -7.47
N ASN A 277 -13.74 5.97 -7.29
CA ASN A 277 -13.91 7.18 -6.47
C ASN A 277 -14.86 8.15 -7.19
N PRO A 278 -15.98 8.56 -6.58
CA PRO A 278 -16.94 9.47 -7.17
C PRO A 278 -16.40 10.89 -7.40
N THR A 279 -15.28 11.25 -6.76
CA THR A 279 -14.59 12.54 -6.97
C THR A 279 -13.69 12.54 -8.20
N TRP A 280 -13.64 11.43 -8.92
CA TRP A 280 -12.90 11.34 -10.18
C TRP A 280 -13.36 12.43 -11.15
N PRO A 281 -12.45 13.13 -11.85
CA PRO A 281 -12.80 14.24 -12.72
C PRO A 281 -13.92 13.90 -13.71
N SER A 282 -14.90 14.78 -13.86
CA SER A 282 -16.12 14.56 -14.63
C SER A 282 -15.86 14.14 -16.07
N ASP A 283 -14.78 14.63 -16.68
CA ASP A 283 -14.42 14.31 -18.07
C ASP A 283 -14.15 12.81 -18.27
N TRP A 284 -13.69 12.12 -17.25
CA TRP A 284 -13.48 10.70 -17.26
C TRP A 284 -14.78 9.90 -17.21
N TRP A 285 -15.83 10.44 -16.57
CA TRP A 285 -17.14 9.83 -16.51
C TRP A 285 -17.93 9.94 -17.83
N ASN A 286 -17.62 10.93 -18.66
CA ASN A 286 -18.34 11.20 -19.90
C ASN A 286 -17.98 10.24 -21.05
N GLY A 287 -16.90 9.49 -20.91
CA GLY A 287 -16.44 8.46 -21.86
C GLY A 287 -16.51 7.06 -21.27
N THR A 288 -15.91 6.10 -21.96
CA THR A 288 -15.62 4.76 -21.44
C THR A 288 -14.14 4.69 -21.13
N HIS A 289 -13.80 4.77 -19.86
CA HIS A 289 -12.41 4.81 -19.40
C HIS A 289 -12.19 3.80 -18.28
N ARG A 290 -11.07 3.08 -18.34
CA ARG A 290 -10.63 2.23 -17.24
C ARG A 290 -10.34 3.11 -16.03
N SER A 291 -10.82 2.69 -14.86
CA SER A 291 -10.57 3.39 -13.63
C SER A 291 -9.15 3.15 -13.13
N PHE A 292 -8.39 4.22 -12.95
CA PHE A 292 -7.11 4.25 -12.22
C PHE A 292 -7.27 4.73 -10.78
N TRP A 293 -8.49 4.95 -10.34
CA TRP A 293 -8.85 5.44 -9.02
C TRP A 293 -9.67 4.38 -8.30
N ALA A 294 -9.47 4.28 -7.01
CA ALA A 294 -10.20 3.31 -6.20
C ALA A 294 -10.57 3.91 -4.84
N MET A 295 -11.61 3.36 -4.25
CA MET A 295 -12.01 3.63 -2.88
C MET A 295 -11.66 2.45 -2.00
N ASN A 296 -11.13 2.72 -0.82
CA ASN A 296 -10.82 1.72 0.19
C ASN A 296 -12.06 0.92 0.59
N SER A 297 -11.87 -0.26 1.12
CA SER A 297 -12.92 -1.00 1.80
C SER A 297 -13.40 -0.20 3.01
N SER A 298 -14.73 -0.13 3.22
CA SER A 298 -15.33 0.70 4.27
C SER A 298 -14.84 0.41 5.68
N ASN A 299 -14.40 -0.80 5.93
CA ASN A 299 -13.99 -1.27 7.27
C ASN A 299 -12.48 -1.52 7.38
N ALA A 300 -11.70 -1.09 6.40
CA ALA A 300 -10.26 -1.30 6.44
C ALA A 300 -9.64 -0.47 7.57
N LYS A 301 -8.80 -1.11 8.36
CA LYS A 301 -7.92 -0.46 9.33
C LYS A 301 -6.55 -0.30 8.69
N ASN A 302 -5.92 0.84 8.95
CA ASN A 302 -4.55 1.05 8.51
C ASN A 302 -3.59 0.25 9.40
N LYS A 303 -2.60 -0.36 8.79
CA LYS A 303 -1.53 -1.10 9.46
C LYS A 303 -0.29 -0.22 9.58
N TYR A 304 0.33 -0.23 10.75
CA TYR A 304 1.59 0.45 11.01
C TYR A 304 2.62 -0.56 11.51
N ASN A 305 3.86 -0.44 11.02
CA ASN A 305 4.94 -1.35 11.37
C ASN A 305 5.63 -0.94 12.66
N LYS A 306 6.10 -1.93 13.43
CA LYS A 306 7.16 -1.70 14.39
C LYS A 306 8.51 -1.69 13.68
N TYR A 307 9.49 -0.99 14.24
CA TYR A 307 10.84 -0.99 13.68
C TYR A 307 11.43 -2.41 13.60
N ALA A 308 11.19 -3.22 14.64
CA ALA A 308 11.65 -4.62 14.68
C ALA A 308 11.05 -5.48 13.56
N ASP A 309 9.81 -5.22 13.16
CA ASP A 309 9.07 -6.01 12.16
C ASP A 309 9.50 -5.69 10.71
N ILE A 310 10.23 -4.59 10.49
CA ILE A 310 10.74 -4.25 9.15
C ILE A 310 11.84 -5.23 8.77
N PRO A 311 11.69 -6.00 7.68
CA PRO A 311 12.67 -6.99 7.28
C PRO A 311 14.01 -6.37 6.88
N ASN A 312 15.10 -7.13 7.06
CA ASN A 312 16.44 -6.71 6.63
C ASN A 312 16.67 -7.14 5.18
N ALA A 313 15.90 -6.56 4.25
CA ALA A 313 16.01 -6.85 2.84
C ALA A 313 15.62 -5.61 2.02
N ILE A 314 16.45 -5.19 1.08
CA ILE A 314 16.20 -4.05 0.20
C ILE A 314 15.67 -4.51 -1.16
N ASP A 315 16.29 -5.53 -1.75
CA ASP A 315 15.89 -6.05 -3.06
C ASP A 315 14.69 -7.02 -2.93
N THR A 316 13.56 -6.51 -2.49
CA THR A 316 12.32 -7.26 -2.31
C THR A 316 11.17 -6.64 -3.07
N VAL A 317 10.12 -7.45 -3.28
CA VAL A 317 8.85 -7.01 -3.83
C VAL A 317 7.80 -7.14 -2.73
N LEU A 318 7.03 -6.09 -2.51
CA LEU A 318 5.89 -6.12 -1.60
C LEU A 318 4.59 -5.87 -2.37
N TYR A 319 3.55 -6.56 -1.93
CA TYR A 319 2.19 -6.35 -2.41
C TYR A 319 1.37 -5.70 -1.32
N THR A 320 0.46 -4.82 -1.71
CA THR A 320 -0.40 -4.11 -0.76
C THR A 320 -1.82 -3.99 -1.29
N ASN A 321 -2.76 -3.93 -0.37
CA ASN A 321 -4.15 -3.62 -0.67
C ASN A 321 -4.30 -2.15 -1.10
N GLU A 322 -5.43 -1.81 -1.72
CA GLU A 322 -5.73 -0.44 -2.11
C GLU A 322 -5.80 0.49 -0.90
N ASN A 323 -5.17 1.65 -1.02
CA ASN A 323 -5.26 2.73 -0.05
C ASN A 323 -5.15 4.09 -0.77
N ALA A 324 -6.21 4.52 -1.44
CA ALA A 324 -6.21 5.72 -2.26
C ALA A 324 -7.25 6.76 -1.83
N ALA A 325 -8.45 6.33 -1.43
CA ALA A 325 -9.49 7.20 -0.92
C ALA A 325 -10.34 6.47 0.12
N LYS A 326 -10.92 7.18 1.07
CA LYS A 326 -11.87 6.60 2.03
C LYS A 326 -13.12 6.04 1.35
N ALA A 327 -13.90 5.26 2.08
CA ALA A 327 -15.13 4.64 1.58
C ALA A 327 -16.19 5.65 1.09
N ASP A 328 -16.15 6.87 1.58
CA ASP A 328 -17.01 7.99 1.17
C ASP A 328 -16.44 8.83 0.01
N GLY A 329 -15.27 8.45 -0.50
CA GLY A 329 -14.57 9.13 -1.59
C GLY A 329 -13.71 10.31 -1.16
N SER A 330 -13.70 10.67 0.13
CA SER A 330 -12.81 11.71 0.65
C SER A 330 -11.36 11.22 0.74
N ASP A 331 -10.42 12.17 0.84
CA ASP A 331 -9.01 11.84 0.98
C ASP A 331 -8.71 11.08 2.26
N VAL A 332 -7.79 10.13 2.15
CA VAL A 332 -7.19 9.46 3.31
C VAL A 332 -6.39 10.49 4.10
N ALA A 333 -6.48 10.44 5.44
CA ALA A 333 -5.69 11.30 6.31
C ALA A 333 -4.19 11.13 6.02
N GLU A 334 -3.41 12.19 6.21
CA GLU A 334 -1.98 12.23 5.83
C GLU A 334 -1.17 11.07 6.41
N LEU A 335 -1.36 10.76 7.70
CA LEU A 335 -0.69 9.62 8.35
C LEU A 335 -1.13 8.27 7.81
N ALA A 336 -2.38 8.17 7.37
CA ALA A 336 -2.96 6.94 6.87
C ALA A 336 -2.68 6.67 5.38
N LYS A 337 -1.94 7.56 4.69
CA LYS A 337 -1.48 7.32 3.30
C LYS A 337 -0.33 6.33 3.29
N THR A 338 -0.38 5.38 2.38
CA THR A 338 0.67 4.36 2.25
C THR A 338 2.01 5.00 1.90
N LYS A 339 3.03 4.65 2.68
CA LYS A 339 4.38 5.17 2.56
C LYS A 339 5.38 4.02 2.53
N VAL A 340 6.53 4.27 1.91
CA VAL A 340 7.70 3.40 2.04
C VAL A 340 8.51 3.88 3.24
N ILE A 341 8.87 2.95 4.12
CA ILE A 341 9.81 3.18 5.21
C ILE A 341 11.11 2.46 4.86
N LEU A 342 12.22 3.20 4.90
CA LEU A 342 13.57 2.66 4.81
C LEU A 342 14.16 2.55 6.20
N LYS A 343 14.53 1.34 6.60
CA LYS A 343 15.17 1.01 7.87
C LYS A 343 16.68 1.07 7.71
N GLY A 344 17.36 1.63 8.69
CA GLY A 344 18.81 1.65 8.73
C GLY A 344 19.35 1.98 10.11
N PHE A 345 20.67 2.09 10.21
CA PHE A 345 21.31 2.53 11.43
C PHE A 345 22.48 3.48 11.16
N LEU A 346 22.66 4.41 12.07
CA LEU A 346 23.80 5.31 12.12
C LEU A 346 25.02 4.56 12.66
N CYS A 347 26.17 4.79 12.05
CA CYS A 347 27.41 4.13 12.44
C CYS A 347 28.63 5.05 12.28
N ASN A 348 29.71 4.63 12.88
CA ASN A 348 31.03 5.18 12.69
C ASN A 348 31.65 4.73 11.35
N GLU A 349 32.82 5.25 11.00
CA GLU A 349 33.57 4.88 9.82
C GLU A 349 33.92 3.38 9.75
N ASP A 350 34.14 2.74 10.89
CA ASP A 350 34.42 1.30 11.00
C ASP A 350 33.16 0.42 10.90
N GLY A 351 31.96 1.04 10.83
CA GLY A 351 30.66 0.35 10.76
C GLY A 351 30.06 0.03 12.12
N SER A 352 30.73 0.34 13.22
CA SER A 352 30.17 0.16 14.56
C SER A 352 28.97 1.08 14.78
N ARG A 353 27.89 0.54 15.36
CA ARG A 353 26.66 1.29 15.63
C ARG A 353 26.92 2.45 16.58
N LEU A 354 26.31 3.59 16.30
CA LEU A 354 26.50 4.83 17.01
C LEU A 354 25.20 5.24 17.71
N THR A 355 25.16 5.26 19.05
CA THR A 355 24.06 5.92 19.75
C THR A 355 24.26 7.43 19.67
N LEU A 356 23.41 8.09 18.87
CA LEU A 356 23.40 9.53 18.67
C LEU A 356 22.32 10.17 19.54
N VAL A 357 22.65 11.28 20.17
CA VAL A 357 21.71 12.09 20.97
C VAL A 357 21.67 13.51 20.43
N ARG A 358 20.46 14.04 20.32
CA ARG A 358 20.20 15.48 20.16
C ARG A 358 19.49 16.01 21.39
N HIS A 359 20.15 16.91 22.10
CA HIS A 359 19.61 17.56 23.28
C HIS A 359 20.15 19.00 23.36
N MET A 360 19.30 19.96 23.73
CA MET A 360 19.65 21.39 23.82
C MET A 360 20.31 21.93 22.54
N GLY A 361 19.80 21.52 21.35
CA GLY A 361 20.30 21.95 20.04
C GLY A 361 21.65 21.36 19.60
N SER A 362 22.28 20.50 20.40
CA SER A 362 23.55 19.86 20.09
C SER A 362 23.38 18.37 19.78
N HIS A 363 24.22 17.87 18.86
CA HIS A 363 24.35 16.45 18.56
C HIS A 363 25.65 15.91 19.12
N TYR A 364 25.60 14.80 19.82
CA TYR A 364 26.77 14.11 20.36
C TYR A 364 26.57 12.60 20.39
N ALA A 365 27.68 11.86 20.43
CA ALA A 365 27.64 10.42 20.59
C ALA A 365 27.57 10.06 22.08
N ASP A 366 26.58 9.23 22.42
CA ASP A 366 26.44 8.65 23.76
C ASP A 366 26.70 7.14 23.70
N THR A 367 27.78 6.75 23.04
CA THR A 367 28.22 5.37 22.85
C THR A 367 29.25 5.01 23.88
N TYR A 368 28.96 3.96 24.64
CA TYR A 368 29.96 3.32 25.51
C TYR A 368 30.04 1.85 25.09
N SER A 369 31.22 1.45 24.63
CA SER A 369 31.45 0.10 24.10
C SER A 369 31.27 -1.02 25.13
N GLU A 370 31.27 -0.70 26.41
CA GLU A 370 31.19 -1.67 27.51
C GLU A 370 29.95 -1.53 28.38
N ILE A 371 29.08 -0.53 28.10
CA ILE A 371 27.85 -0.31 28.86
C ILE A 371 26.65 -0.50 27.91
N PRO A 372 25.64 -1.24 28.34
CA PRO A 372 24.41 -1.31 27.56
C PRO A 372 23.95 0.09 27.17
N SER A 373 23.60 0.28 25.89
CA SER A 373 23.10 1.55 25.33
C SER A 373 21.89 2.14 26.08
N GLU A 374 21.34 1.38 27.02
CA GLU A 374 20.24 1.75 27.91
C GLU A 374 20.61 2.82 28.94
N ASN A 375 21.90 3.05 29.21
CA ASN A 375 22.28 3.86 30.35
C ASN A 375 22.43 5.36 30.03
N LEU A 376 22.65 5.76 28.77
CA LEU A 376 22.74 7.14 28.29
C LEU A 376 23.32 8.14 29.31
N PRO A 377 24.53 7.94 29.82
CA PRO A 377 25.06 8.74 30.94
C PRO A 377 25.28 10.20 30.57
N LEU A 378 25.67 10.51 29.33
CA LEU A 378 25.87 11.89 28.88
C LEU A 378 24.52 12.63 28.77
N LEU A 379 23.48 11.98 28.28
CA LEU A 379 22.13 12.55 28.24
C LEU A 379 21.63 12.83 29.67
N LYS A 380 21.75 11.85 30.57
CA LYS A 380 21.34 12.03 31.97
C LYS A 380 22.09 13.18 32.65
N ALA A 381 23.42 13.29 32.43
CA ALA A 381 24.23 14.40 32.92
C ALA A 381 23.77 15.75 32.35
N SER A 382 23.46 15.82 31.05
CA SER A 382 22.96 17.01 30.38
C SER A 382 21.60 17.45 30.97
N ILE A 383 20.68 16.50 31.19
CA ILE A 383 19.37 16.76 31.82
C ILE A 383 19.52 17.30 33.23
N LEU A 384 20.41 16.70 34.05
CA LEU A 384 20.68 17.19 35.40
C LEU A 384 21.31 18.59 35.43
N ALA A 385 22.20 18.88 34.48
CA ALA A 385 22.76 20.22 34.32
C ALA A 385 21.69 21.24 33.97
N GLN A 386 20.78 20.93 33.08
CA GLN A 386 19.67 21.80 32.71
C GLN A 386 18.67 21.98 33.87
N LEU A 387 18.34 20.90 34.60
CA LEU A 387 17.51 20.96 35.80
C LEU A 387 18.06 21.92 36.82
N LYS A 388 19.37 21.81 37.10
CA LYS A 388 20.10 22.70 38.02
C LYS A 388 20.15 24.15 37.52
N ALA A 389 20.41 24.35 36.22
CA ALA A 389 20.42 25.68 35.60
C ALA A 389 19.08 26.40 35.72
N ASN A 390 17.97 25.64 35.70
CA ASN A 390 16.61 26.15 35.92
C ASN A 390 16.25 26.30 37.43
N GLY A 391 17.22 26.18 38.32
CA GLY A 391 17.04 26.44 39.76
C GLY A 391 16.49 25.25 40.56
N TYR A 392 16.34 24.08 39.95
CA TYR A 392 15.84 22.88 40.63
C TYR A 392 17.01 22.02 41.13
N ASN A 393 17.22 22.03 42.46
CA ASN A 393 18.22 21.22 43.12
C ASN A 393 17.55 20.22 44.05
N TYR A 394 17.83 18.95 43.87
CA TYR A 394 17.25 17.87 44.67
C TYR A 394 18.34 17.05 45.37
N TYR A 395 18.05 16.70 46.61
CA TYR A 395 18.94 15.94 47.46
C TYR A 395 18.16 14.81 48.15
N TYR A 396 18.81 13.70 48.39
CA TYR A 396 18.22 12.62 49.18
C TYR A 396 19.14 12.27 50.36
N GLY A 397 18.56 11.68 51.38
CA GLY A 397 19.30 11.30 52.59
C GLY A 397 18.51 11.47 53.87
N ASN A 398 19.20 11.87 54.93
CA ASN A 398 18.64 12.05 56.27
C ASN A 398 19.09 13.36 56.90
N SER A 399 18.87 13.53 58.20
CA SER A 399 19.27 14.74 58.95
C SER A 399 20.79 14.92 59.16
N THR A 400 21.60 13.95 58.73
CA THR A 400 23.07 14.00 58.87
C THR A 400 23.83 13.95 57.56
N THR A 401 23.19 13.50 56.49
CA THR A 401 23.79 13.32 55.15
C THR A 401 22.81 13.68 54.06
N ARG A 402 23.26 14.51 53.11
CA ARG A 402 22.52 14.88 51.91
C ARG A 402 23.36 14.59 50.68
N THR A 403 22.82 13.80 49.77
CA THR A 403 23.46 13.49 48.50
C THR A 403 22.63 14.10 47.39
N GLN A 404 23.27 14.84 46.47
CA GLN A 404 22.59 15.43 45.32
C GLN A 404 22.14 14.33 44.37
N ILE A 405 21.02 14.56 43.68
CA ILE A 405 20.53 13.69 42.60
C ILE A 405 21.64 13.46 41.56
N GLY A 406 21.83 12.21 41.17
CA GLY A 406 22.83 11.78 40.20
C GLY A 406 22.26 11.09 39.00
N THR A 407 23.12 10.77 38.02
CA THR A 407 22.73 10.06 36.79
C THR A 407 22.13 8.69 37.07
N ASP A 408 22.58 8.01 38.15
CA ASP A 408 22.05 6.69 38.53
C ASP A 408 20.64 6.75 39.13
N ASP A 409 20.18 7.93 39.53
CA ASP A 409 18.82 8.15 39.98
C ASP A 409 17.82 8.28 38.84
N LEU A 410 18.31 8.47 37.61
CA LEU A 410 17.49 8.69 36.42
C LEU A 410 17.45 7.48 35.52
N GLN A 411 16.27 7.27 34.92
CA GLN A 411 16.06 6.44 33.76
C GLN A 411 15.45 7.26 32.61
N ILE A 412 15.82 6.91 31.39
CA ILE A 412 15.27 7.55 30.19
C ILE A 412 14.06 6.74 29.74
N VAL A 413 12.98 7.43 29.41
CA VAL A 413 11.72 6.83 28.95
C VAL A 413 11.21 7.54 27.73
N ILE A 414 10.51 6.78 26.88
CA ILE A 414 9.85 7.33 25.70
C ILE A 414 8.69 8.21 26.16
N ALA A 415 8.54 9.37 25.56
CA ALA A 415 7.34 10.17 25.69
C ALA A 415 6.16 9.31 25.19
N LYS A 416 5.19 9.06 26.07
CA LYS A 416 4.10 8.14 25.79
C LYS A 416 3.43 8.51 24.49
N GLN A 417 3.38 7.57 23.54
CA GLN A 417 2.49 7.66 22.40
C GLN A 417 1.07 7.89 22.93
N LEU A 418 0.46 8.94 22.48
CA LEU A 418 -0.99 9.02 22.53
C LEU A 418 -1.47 8.02 21.46
N GLU A 419 -2.40 7.17 21.79
CA GLU A 419 -3.02 6.21 20.86
C GLU A 419 -3.76 6.90 19.69
N GLU A 420 -3.70 8.21 19.64
CA GLU A 420 -4.33 9.08 18.64
C GLU A 420 -3.32 9.45 17.55
N GLU A 421 -3.81 9.47 16.33
CA GLU A 421 -3.15 9.59 15.03
C GLU A 421 -2.23 10.81 14.82
N ASN A 422 -1.81 11.56 15.82
CA ASN A 422 -1.12 12.85 15.62
C ASN A 422 0.00 13.15 16.62
N SER A 423 0.68 12.15 17.16
CA SER A 423 1.68 12.46 18.17
C SER A 423 3.11 12.35 17.63
N THR A 424 3.72 13.50 17.32
CA THR A 424 5.18 13.65 17.13
C THR A 424 5.99 13.28 18.39
N SER A 425 5.31 12.94 19.48
CA SER A 425 5.92 12.66 20.78
C SER A 425 6.62 11.31 20.86
N ASN A 426 6.34 10.36 19.96
CA ASN A 426 6.92 9.02 20.01
C ASN A 426 8.41 8.98 19.64
N CYS A 427 8.96 10.06 19.07
CA CYS A 427 10.37 10.19 18.76
C CYS A 427 11.18 10.75 19.93
N TYR A 428 10.52 11.32 20.94
CA TYR A 428 11.19 12.00 22.04
C TYR A 428 11.30 11.13 23.26
N VAL A 429 12.38 11.35 24.02
CA VAL A 429 12.61 10.77 25.33
C VAL A 429 12.78 11.85 26.38
N TYR A 430 12.46 11.54 27.63
CA TYR A 430 12.69 12.37 28.80
C TYR A 430 13.17 11.51 29.96
N ALA A 431 13.69 12.15 31.02
CA ALA A 431 14.12 11.44 32.21
C ALA A 431 13.01 11.37 33.26
N GLN A 432 13.04 10.30 34.04
CA GLN A 432 12.31 10.17 35.30
C GLN A 432 13.15 9.47 36.34
N LEU A 433 12.77 9.55 37.59
CA LEU A 433 13.44 8.81 38.66
C LEU A 433 13.27 7.29 38.43
N THR A 434 14.34 6.55 38.69
CA THR A 434 14.30 5.08 38.75
C THR A 434 13.37 4.62 39.87
N GLU A 435 12.91 3.36 39.83
CA GLU A 435 12.06 2.79 40.89
C GLU A 435 12.77 2.75 42.26
N VAL A 436 14.10 2.66 42.28
CA VAL A 436 14.91 2.77 43.48
C VAL A 436 14.94 4.23 43.97
N ALA A 437 15.15 5.17 43.08
CA ALA A 437 15.19 6.59 43.42
C ALA A 437 13.86 7.13 43.92
N LYS A 438 12.72 6.64 43.38
CA LYS A 438 11.38 7.01 43.86
C LYS A 438 11.14 6.69 45.34
N LYS A 439 11.82 5.68 45.86
CA LYS A 439 11.70 5.26 47.28
C LYS A 439 12.59 6.05 48.23
N LYS A 440 13.48 6.90 47.72
CA LYS A 440 14.34 7.75 48.53
C LYS A 440 13.55 8.90 49.17
N THR A 441 14.02 9.39 50.30
CA THR A 441 13.48 10.62 50.90
C THR A 441 14.17 11.83 50.28
N TRP A 442 13.40 12.65 49.57
CA TRP A 442 13.91 13.78 48.79
C TRP A 442 13.72 15.12 49.49
N TYR A 443 14.60 16.08 49.20
CA TYR A 443 14.63 17.43 49.74
C TYR A 443 15.08 18.41 48.63
N ASN A 444 14.70 19.70 48.77
CA ASN A 444 15.10 20.77 47.84
C ASN A 444 16.34 21.53 48.29
N SER A 445 16.97 21.15 49.38
CA SER A 445 18.12 21.82 49.98
C SER A 445 19.19 20.82 50.41
N ALA A 446 20.45 21.22 50.26
CA ALA A 446 21.60 20.54 50.83
C ALA A 446 21.68 20.74 52.37
N ASP A 447 21.02 21.78 52.89
CA ASP A 447 20.96 22.10 54.30
C ASP A 447 20.19 21.04 55.08
N GLN A 448 20.87 20.40 55.99
CA GLN A 448 20.33 19.29 56.80
C GLN A 448 19.30 19.76 57.84
N THR A 449 19.23 21.07 58.10
CA THR A 449 18.23 21.67 58.99
C THR A 449 16.85 21.76 58.32
N VAL A 450 16.78 21.70 56.98
CA VAL A 450 15.52 21.63 56.22
C VAL A 450 14.91 20.25 56.38
N THR A 451 13.78 20.15 57.07
CA THR A 451 13.08 18.88 57.34
C THR A 451 11.94 18.60 56.36
N GLU A 452 11.57 19.61 55.57
CA GLU A 452 10.48 19.46 54.57
C GLU A 452 10.92 18.54 53.43
N THR A 453 10.16 17.50 53.21
CA THR A 453 10.40 16.50 52.17
C THR A 453 9.61 16.81 50.90
N ILE A 454 10.16 16.40 49.77
CA ILE A 454 9.54 16.50 48.44
C ILE A 454 9.13 15.11 47.97
N LYS A 455 7.96 15.01 47.36
CA LYS A 455 7.48 13.76 46.73
C LYS A 455 8.28 13.49 45.44
N ALA A 456 8.60 12.23 45.20
CA ALA A 456 9.23 11.77 43.95
C ALA A 456 8.46 12.21 42.71
N ASP A 457 7.12 12.22 42.78
CA ASP A 457 6.26 12.67 41.67
C ASP A 457 6.50 14.13 41.31
N THR A 458 6.71 15.01 42.29
CA THR A 458 7.07 16.43 42.04
C THR A 458 8.37 16.57 41.25
N ILE A 459 9.34 15.72 41.53
CA ILE A 459 10.61 15.69 40.75
C ILE A 459 10.36 15.20 39.35
N ASN A 460 9.56 14.14 39.18
CA ASN A 460 9.20 13.59 37.88
C ASN A 460 8.39 14.60 37.03
N GLU A 461 7.49 15.37 37.64
CA GLU A 461 6.76 16.46 36.96
C GLU A 461 7.72 17.52 36.38
N LYS A 462 8.78 17.88 37.12
CA LYS A 462 9.79 18.83 36.62
C LYS A 462 10.63 18.23 35.50
N LEU A 463 11.08 16.98 35.64
CA LEU A 463 11.83 16.25 34.59
C LEU A 463 11.04 16.07 33.30
N LYS A 464 9.72 15.92 33.38
CA LYS A 464 8.85 15.76 32.23
C LYS A 464 8.41 17.09 31.59
N ASN A 465 8.54 18.19 32.28
CA ASN A 465 8.05 19.49 31.83
C ASN A 465 8.95 20.09 30.75
N LYS A 466 8.49 20.16 29.51
CA LYS A 466 9.21 20.73 28.36
C LYS A 466 9.68 22.17 28.53
N ASN A 467 9.02 22.95 29.39
CA ASN A 467 9.44 24.33 29.69
C ASN A 467 10.63 24.39 30.69
N ILE A 468 10.99 23.27 31.29
CA ILE A 468 12.07 23.15 32.25
C ILE A 468 13.22 22.34 31.69
N ILE A 469 12.90 21.20 31.07
CA ILE A 469 13.85 20.26 30.50
C ILE A 469 13.47 20.00 29.05
N ASP A 470 14.40 20.24 28.13
CA ASP A 470 14.21 19.84 26.74
C ASP A 470 14.11 18.32 26.66
N TRP A 471 13.16 17.84 25.88
CA TRP A 471 13.11 16.43 25.56
C TRP A 471 14.16 16.13 24.49
N ALA A 472 14.78 14.96 24.58
CA ALA A 472 15.85 14.57 23.69
C ALA A 472 15.33 13.69 22.55
N LEU A 473 16.04 13.72 21.42
CA LEU A 473 15.96 12.73 20.37
C LEU A 473 17.14 11.78 20.52
N VAL A 474 16.87 10.47 20.49
CA VAL A 474 17.90 9.44 20.67
C VAL A 474 17.78 8.38 19.58
N TRP A 475 18.82 8.25 18.77
CA TRP A 475 19.02 7.14 17.84
C TRP A 475 19.74 6.02 18.60
N LYS A 476 19.00 5.25 19.39
CA LYS A 476 19.56 4.20 20.24
C LYS A 476 20.18 3.10 19.39
N SER A 477 21.45 2.77 19.62
CA SER A 477 22.22 1.86 18.76
C SER A 477 22.16 2.25 17.28
N GLY A 478 22.04 3.54 16.99
CA GLY A 478 21.96 4.10 15.66
C GLY A 478 20.63 3.90 14.95
N MET A 479 19.65 3.23 15.56
CA MET A 479 18.39 2.92 14.89
C MET A 479 17.72 4.16 14.33
N THR A 480 17.41 4.11 13.04
CA THR A 480 16.80 5.21 12.31
C THR A 480 15.93 4.69 11.19
N TYR A 481 14.97 5.52 10.76
CA TYR A 481 14.23 5.27 9.54
C TYR A 481 14.02 6.56 8.76
N TYR A 482 13.80 6.38 7.47
CA TYR A 482 13.37 7.41 6.53
C TYR A 482 12.08 6.96 5.91
N TYR A 483 11.27 7.90 5.42
CA TYR A 483 10.04 7.54 4.72
C TYR A 483 9.74 8.53 3.62
N TYR A 484 8.96 8.06 2.65
CA TYR A 484 8.36 8.90 1.62
C TYR A 484 7.01 8.35 1.22
N GLU A 485 6.18 9.23 0.71
CA GLU A 485 4.83 8.90 0.29
C GLU A 485 4.84 8.34 -1.13
N ILE A 486 3.98 7.36 -1.37
CA ILE A 486 3.75 6.87 -2.73
C ILE A 486 2.77 7.81 -3.40
N ILE A 487 3.19 8.38 -4.54
CA ILE A 487 2.35 9.25 -5.35
C ILE A 487 1.74 8.42 -6.45
N HIS A 488 0.41 8.41 -6.55
CA HIS A 488 -0.30 7.61 -7.53
C HIS A 488 -0.43 8.35 -8.86
N ASN A 489 -0.81 9.61 -8.86
CA ASN A 489 -1.04 10.37 -10.08
C ASN A 489 -0.92 11.88 -9.85
N GLY A 490 -0.47 12.62 -10.88
CA GLY A 490 -0.31 14.07 -10.84
C GLY A 490 1.05 14.53 -10.32
N GLU A 491 1.25 15.84 -10.30
CA GLU A 491 2.48 16.49 -9.84
C GLU A 491 2.17 17.61 -8.86
N GLY A 492 3.12 17.87 -7.95
CA GLY A 492 3.03 18.96 -6.99
C GLY A 492 1.84 18.83 -6.03
N GLU A 493 1.18 19.94 -5.77
CA GLU A 493 0.03 20.01 -4.83
C GLU A 493 -1.21 19.23 -5.29
N ASN A 494 -1.31 18.95 -6.60
CA ASN A 494 -2.41 18.19 -7.18
C ASN A 494 -2.13 16.68 -7.24
N ALA A 495 -0.98 16.24 -6.72
CA ALA A 495 -0.63 14.84 -6.72
C ALA A 495 -1.57 14.03 -5.82
N THR A 496 -2.11 12.94 -6.35
CA THR A 496 -2.87 11.98 -5.54
C THR A 496 -1.93 10.98 -4.94
N LYS A 497 -1.98 10.83 -3.63
CA LYS A 497 -1.14 9.95 -2.84
C LYS A 497 -1.86 8.67 -2.50
N GLY A 498 -1.11 7.57 -2.44
CA GLY A 498 -1.64 6.27 -2.07
C GLY A 498 -1.41 5.22 -3.14
N VAL A 499 -2.08 4.08 -3.00
CA VAL A 499 -1.89 2.92 -3.87
C VAL A 499 -3.22 2.40 -4.41
N VAL A 500 -3.23 2.04 -5.69
CA VAL A 500 -4.38 1.45 -6.38
C VAL A 500 -3.96 0.11 -6.97
N ARG A 501 -4.84 -0.89 -6.88
CA ARG A 501 -4.60 -2.23 -7.44
C ARG A 501 -4.14 -2.21 -8.89
N ASN A 502 -3.51 -3.27 -9.31
CA ASN A 502 -3.01 -3.48 -10.67
C ASN A 502 -2.04 -2.40 -11.15
N HIS A 503 -1.30 -1.76 -10.22
CA HIS A 503 -0.23 -0.81 -10.51
C HIS A 503 1.08 -1.29 -9.88
N VAL A 504 2.19 -1.05 -10.57
CA VAL A 504 3.55 -1.23 -10.04
C VAL A 504 4.12 0.14 -9.68
N TYR A 505 4.45 0.33 -8.42
CA TYR A 505 5.11 1.52 -7.92
C TYR A 505 6.61 1.21 -7.79
N LYS A 506 7.38 1.63 -8.78
CA LYS A 506 8.85 1.51 -8.75
C LYS A 506 9.42 2.75 -8.10
N THR A 507 10.10 2.55 -7.00
CA THR A 507 10.77 3.62 -6.29
C THR A 507 12.27 3.46 -6.38
N ASN A 508 12.94 4.50 -6.81
CA ASN A 508 14.39 4.58 -6.85
C ASN A 508 14.85 5.68 -5.90
N VAL A 509 15.48 5.27 -4.79
CA VAL A 509 16.04 6.20 -3.80
C VAL A 509 17.35 6.74 -4.35
N THR A 510 17.41 8.02 -4.70
CA THR A 510 18.54 8.66 -5.37
C THR A 510 19.42 9.49 -4.43
N GLY A 511 18.90 9.82 -3.24
CA GLY A 511 19.63 10.60 -2.24
C GLY A 511 19.00 10.48 -0.86
N ILE A 512 19.83 10.58 0.17
CA ILE A 512 19.43 10.64 1.57
C ILE A 512 20.26 11.72 2.25
N ALA A 513 19.59 12.60 2.99
CA ALA A 513 20.21 13.62 3.81
C ALA A 513 19.63 13.60 5.23
N GLY A 514 20.43 14.04 6.22
CA GLY A 514 20.01 14.04 7.62
C GLY A 514 20.21 12.69 8.32
N PHE A 515 19.94 12.67 9.63
CA PHE A 515 20.09 11.48 10.46
C PHE A 515 18.88 10.53 10.43
N GLY A 516 17.82 10.90 9.74
CA GLY A 516 16.54 10.18 9.76
C GLY A 516 15.79 10.34 11.08
N THR A 517 14.66 9.68 11.18
CA THR A 517 13.82 9.70 12.38
C THR A 517 14.40 8.76 13.45
N PRO A 518 14.63 9.23 14.68
CA PRO A 518 15.20 8.41 15.73
C PRO A 518 14.26 7.29 16.17
N VAL A 519 14.84 6.14 16.49
CA VAL A 519 14.17 5.02 17.13
C VAL A 519 14.88 4.71 18.45
N TYR A 520 14.12 4.79 19.54
CA TYR A 520 14.63 4.47 20.87
C TYR A 520 14.38 3.01 21.23
N ASP A 521 13.20 2.49 20.91
CA ASP A 521 12.79 1.12 21.18
C ASP A 521 12.40 0.42 19.87
N PRO A 522 13.03 -0.72 19.52
CA PRO A 522 12.69 -1.44 18.29
C PRO A 522 11.23 -1.97 18.26
N GLU A 523 10.61 -2.17 19.42
CA GLU A 523 9.21 -2.58 19.54
C GLU A 523 8.22 -1.41 19.38
N GLN A 524 8.73 -0.21 19.22
CA GLN A 524 7.91 0.98 19.03
C GLN A 524 7.24 0.94 17.65
N VAL A 525 5.93 1.20 17.62
CA VAL A 525 5.18 1.40 16.37
C VAL A 525 5.64 2.69 15.71
N ILE A 526 5.98 2.61 14.44
CA ILE A 526 6.44 3.74 13.65
C ILE A 526 5.24 4.44 13.03
N TYR A 527 5.08 5.71 13.35
CA TYR A 527 4.14 6.61 12.68
C TYR A 527 4.95 7.60 11.85
N PRO A 528 5.02 7.44 10.51
CA PRO A 528 5.79 8.34 9.66
C PRO A 528 5.05 9.65 9.49
N GLU A 529 5.28 10.56 10.42
CA GLU A 529 4.86 11.96 10.38
C GLU A 529 5.94 12.83 9.75
N LYS A 530 5.54 14.01 9.25
CA LYS A 530 6.52 15.05 8.96
C LYS A 530 7.29 15.34 10.25
N PRO A 531 8.60 15.13 10.27
CA PRO A 531 9.38 15.43 11.45
C PRO A 531 9.22 16.92 11.78
N ASP A 532 9.39 17.21 13.06
CA ASP A 532 9.75 18.55 13.52
C ASP A 532 10.81 19.10 12.54
N PRO A 533 10.76 20.35 12.05
CA PRO A 533 11.42 20.86 10.84
C PRO A 533 12.94 20.68 10.75
N ASN A 534 13.49 19.82 11.53
CA ASN A 534 14.90 19.58 11.63
C ASN A 534 15.30 18.20 11.11
N ASP A 535 15.68 18.14 9.86
CA ASP A 535 16.97 17.59 9.47
C ASP A 535 17.05 16.19 8.88
N HIS A 536 16.00 15.61 8.29
CA HIS A 536 16.23 14.46 7.43
C HIS A 536 15.44 14.55 6.13
N TYR A 537 16.10 14.20 5.05
CA TYR A 537 15.57 14.26 3.72
C TYR A 537 15.89 12.98 3.00
N ILE A 538 14.91 12.50 2.27
CA ILE A 538 15.10 11.44 1.31
C ILE A 538 14.71 11.96 -0.07
N ALA A 539 15.61 11.80 -1.02
CA ALA A 539 15.27 12.00 -2.43
C ALA A 539 14.92 10.62 -3.00
N ALA A 540 13.69 10.46 -3.44
CA ALA A 540 13.23 9.25 -4.07
C ALA A 540 12.52 9.60 -5.36
N GLU A 541 12.92 8.96 -6.43
CA GLU A 541 12.21 8.97 -7.69
C GLU A 541 11.23 7.80 -7.68
N VAL A 542 9.92 8.09 -7.70
CA VAL A 542 8.88 7.07 -7.80
C VAL A 542 8.47 6.94 -9.27
N LYS A 543 8.82 5.84 -9.90
CA LYS A 543 8.28 5.47 -11.22
C LYS A 543 7.10 4.56 -11.02
N ILE A 544 5.92 5.07 -11.29
CA ILE A 544 4.70 4.27 -11.28
C ILE A 544 4.63 3.56 -12.62
N LEU A 545 5.05 2.31 -12.61
CA LEU A 545 4.70 1.41 -13.68
C LEU A 545 3.42 0.74 -13.25
N SER A 546 2.37 1.12 -13.86
CA SER A 546 1.23 0.24 -13.87
C SER A 546 1.67 -1.03 -14.60
N TRP A 547 1.26 -2.13 -14.18
CA TRP A 547 0.93 -2.81 -15.31
C TRP A 547 0.30 -1.76 -16.29
N ARG A 548 0.16 -0.52 -15.89
CA ARG A 548 0.26 0.73 -16.67
C ARG A 548 1.27 1.66 -16.01
N ILE A 549 2.22 2.22 -16.74
CA ILE A 549 3.20 3.21 -16.28
C ILE A 549 2.51 4.58 -16.15
N VAL A 550 2.59 5.17 -14.97
CA VAL A 550 2.55 6.63 -14.82
C VAL A 550 3.96 7.04 -14.44
N ASN A 551 4.69 7.65 -15.36
CA ASN A 551 6.01 8.22 -15.08
C ASN A 551 5.83 9.49 -14.28
N ASN A 552 6.25 9.47 -13.05
CA ASN A 552 6.41 10.65 -12.22
C ASN A 552 7.86 10.68 -11.76
N ASP A 553 8.66 11.50 -12.39
CA ASP A 553 10.01 11.79 -11.95
C ASP A 553 9.91 12.90 -10.90
N TYR A 554 10.16 12.56 -9.64
CA TYR A 554 10.19 13.55 -8.55
C TYR A 554 11.58 13.61 -7.94
N THR A 555 12.11 14.80 -7.93
CA THR A 555 13.12 15.19 -6.96
C THR A 555 12.38 15.80 -5.79
N LEU A 556 12.25 15.07 -4.69
CA LEU A 556 11.67 15.61 -3.49
C LEU A 556 12.71 16.49 -2.80
N ASP A 557 12.68 17.78 -3.10
CA ASP A 557 13.36 18.82 -2.33
C ASP A 557 12.42 19.24 -1.19
N TRP A 558 12.73 18.79 0.00
CA TRP A 558 12.02 19.20 1.23
C TRP A 558 12.84 20.18 2.04
#